data_10bffff24a66d04e5cc032ae76902d22
#
_entry.id   10bffff24a66d04e5cc032ae76902d22
#
_cell.length_a   1.000
_cell.length_b   1.000
_cell.length_c   1.000
_cell.angle_alpha   90.00
_cell.angle_beta   90.00
_cell.angle_gamma   90.00
#
_symmetry.space_group_name_H-M   'P 1'
#
loop_
_entity.id
_entity.type
_entity.pdbx_description
1 polymer ?
#
loop_
_entity_poly.entity_id
_entity_poly.type
_entity_poly.pdbx_seq_one_letter_code
_entity_poly.pdbx_strand_id
1 'polypeptide(L)'
;MPAFNVAGLSALEILDSRGRPTLAVTVQLADGTTARAGVPSGASTGSREAVERRDGDPARYEGKGVLGAVSAVNTEIRDLLRSRSWASLAAADQAMIDLDGTPNKSRLGANATVGTSMALARALAASAGVQLWQWLTPEGVIFSSAAALCMFKVRARVA
;
A
#
# COMPACT_ATOMS: atom_id res chain seq x y z
N MET A 1 7.80 -9.04 -16.15
CA MET A 1 6.75 -8.00 -16.37
C MET A 1 7.41 -6.78 -17.01
N PRO A 2 6.72 -6.05 -17.90
CA PRO A 2 7.25 -4.78 -18.41
C PRO A 2 7.37 -3.76 -17.29
N ALA A 3 8.31 -2.82 -17.45
CA ALA A 3 8.45 -1.69 -16.54
C ALA A 3 7.18 -0.81 -16.58
N PHE A 4 6.85 -0.15 -15.48
CA PHE A 4 5.67 0.69 -15.36
C PHE A 4 6.02 2.11 -14.88
N ASN A 5 5.14 3.05 -15.19
CA ASN A 5 5.24 4.44 -14.74
C ASN A 5 3.98 4.84 -13.99
N VAL A 6 4.14 5.60 -12.92
CA VAL A 6 3.05 6.18 -12.13
C VAL A 6 2.79 7.59 -12.63
N ALA A 7 1.59 7.83 -13.15
CA ALA A 7 1.13 9.15 -13.57
C ALA A 7 0.55 9.95 -12.40
N GLY A 8 -0.15 9.29 -11.48
CA GLY A 8 -0.79 9.91 -10.32
C GLY A 8 -0.82 9.01 -9.10
N LEU A 9 -0.71 9.64 -7.92
CA LEU A 9 -0.90 9.01 -6.61
C LEU A 9 -1.62 9.98 -5.70
N SER A 10 -2.65 9.50 -5.02
CA SER A 10 -3.37 10.28 -4.01
C SER A 10 -3.89 9.39 -2.89
N ALA A 11 -4.01 9.96 -1.70
CA ALA A 11 -4.61 9.30 -0.55
C ALA A 11 -5.64 10.19 0.12
N LEU A 12 -6.62 9.55 0.75
CA LEU A 12 -7.65 10.18 1.57
C LEU A 12 -7.75 9.42 2.90
N GLU A 13 -8.00 10.16 3.98
CA GLU A 13 -8.46 9.56 5.22
C GLU A 13 -9.90 9.06 5.04
N ILE A 14 -10.14 7.83 5.47
CA ILE A 14 -11.46 7.19 5.48
C ILE A 14 -11.71 6.56 6.84
N LEU A 15 -12.93 6.10 7.10
CA LEU A 15 -13.24 5.32 8.31
C LEU A 15 -13.30 3.84 7.98
N ASP A 16 -12.78 3.01 8.88
CA ASP A 16 -12.93 1.56 8.85
C ASP A 16 -14.34 1.13 9.32
N SER A 17 -14.62 -0.17 9.31
CA SER A 17 -15.91 -0.72 9.75
C SER A 17 -16.24 -0.47 11.24
N ARG A 18 -15.27 -0.02 12.03
CA ARG A 18 -15.41 0.33 13.45
C ARG A 18 -15.52 1.84 13.67
N GLY A 19 -15.59 2.64 12.60
CA GLY A 19 -15.58 4.10 12.64
C GLY A 19 -14.23 4.71 13.03
N ARG A 20 -13.13 3.98 12.87
CA ARG A 20 -11.78 4.48 13.16
C ARG A 20 -11.09 4.96 11.88
N PRO A 21 -10.31 6.05 11.94
CA PRO A 21 -9.56 6.54 10.78
C PRO A 21 -8.59 5.50 10.24
N THR A 22 -8.59 5.38 8.94
CA THR A 22 -7.58 4.71 8.12
C THR A 22 -7.43 5.47 6.81
N LEU A 23 -6.64 4.98 5.87
CA LEU A 23 -6.49 5.65 4.58
C LEU A 23 -6.84 4.76 3.41
N ALA A 24 -7.27 5.38 2.33
CA ALA A 24 -7.38 4.77 1.02
C ALA A 24 -6.43 5.47 0.05
N VAL A 25 -5.68 4.67 -0.70
CA VAL A 25 -4.72 5.16 -1.70
C VAL A 25 -5.26 4.85 -3.09
N THR A 26 -5.19 5.83 -3.99
CA THR A 26 -5.52 5.69 -5.40
C THR A 26 -4.27 5.91 -6.23
N VAL A 27 -3.97 4.98 -7.13
CA VAL A 27 -2.85 5.04 -8.09
C VAL A 27 -3.43 5.16 -9.50
N GLN A 28 -2.80 5.98 -10.33
CA GLN A 28 -2.99 6.01 -11.77
C GLN A 28 -1.66 5.68 -12.45
N LEU A 29 -1.66 4.69 -13.33
CA LEU A 29 -0.52 4.35 -14.19
C LEU A 29 -0.51 5.23 -15.45
N ALA A 30 0.62 5.25 -16.15
CA ALA A 30 0.78 6.06 -17.38
C ALA A 30 -0.09 5.56 -18.55
N ASP A 31 -0.53 4.31 -18.52
CA ASP A 31 -1.49 3.76 -19.50
C ASP A 31 -2.94 4.16 -19.23
N GLY A 32 -3.19 4.98 -18.20
CA GLY A 32 -4.50 5.43 -17.76
C GLY A 32 -5.19 4.51 -16.76
N THR A 33 -4.66 3.32 -16.50
CA THR A 33 -5.23 2.39 -15.52
C THR A 33 -5.21 2.99 -14.12
N THR A 34 -6.36 2.92 -13.44
CA THR A 34 -6.51 3.45 -12.08
C THR A 34 -7.00 2.36 -11.14
N ALA A 35 -6.42 2.29 -9.95
CA ALA A 35 -6.88 1.39 -8.90
C ALA A 35 -6.80 2.04 -7.52
N ARG A 36 -7.65 1.54 -6.60
CA ARG A 36 -7.74 2.03 -5.22
C ARG A 36 -7.59 0.86 -4.24
N ALA A 37 -6.91 1.12 -3.12
CA ALA A 37 -6.84 0.21 -1.99
C ALA A 37 -7.15 0.94 -0.69
N GLY A 38 -8.03 0.38 0.14
CA GLY A 38 -8.20 0.76 1.53
C GLY A 38 -7.22 -0.01 2.41
N VAL A 39 -6.59 0.66 3.37
CA VAL A 39 -5.65 0.03 4.29
C VAL A 39 -6.40 -0.59 5.46
N PRO A 40 -6.26 -1.89 5.74
CA PRO A 40 -6.83 -2.48 6.94
C PRO A 40 -6.10 -1.95 8.17
N SER A 41 -6.83 -1.44 9.15
CA SER A 41 -6.29 -1.04 10.44
C SER A 41 -6.13 -2.26 11.35
N GLY A 42 -4.93 -2.50 11.87
CA GLY A 42 -4.63 -3.59 12.80
C GLY A 42 -5.37 -3.42 14.13
N ALA A 43 -5.91 -4.52 14.66
CA ALA A 43 -6.55 -4.53 15.98
C ALA A 43 -5.55 -4.79 17.11
N SER A 44 -4.41 -5.41 16.81
CA SER A 44 -3.31 -5.68 17.74
C SER A 44 -1.99 -5.25 17.10
N THR A 45 -1.08 -4.74 17.91
CA THR A 45 0.28 -4.38 17.50
C THR A 45 1.27 -5.32 18.18
N GLY A 46 2.06 -6.05 17.40
CA GLY A 46 3.19 -6.82 17.89
C GLY A 46 4.44 -5.95 18.02
N SER A 47 5.31 -6.26 18.95
CA SER A 47 6.56 -5.49 19.17
C SER A 47 7.56 -5.53 18.00
N ARG A 48 7.32 -6.41 17.01
CA ARG A 48 8.14 -6.56 15.80
C ARG A 48 7.41 -6.13 14.53
N GLU A 49 6.24 -5.53 14.65
CA GLU A 49 5.47 -5.04 13.50
C GLU A 49 5.91 -3.64 13.09
N ALA A 50 5.74 -3.33 11.82
CA ALA A 50 5.93 -1.97 11.32
C ALA A 50 4.88 -1.01 11.91
N VAL A 51 5.27 0.22 12.16
CA VAL A 51 4.44 1.20 12.88
C VAL A 51 3.40 1.80 11.97
N GLU A 52 2.14 1.68 12.36
CA GLU A 52 1.04 2.45 11.77
C GLU A 52 1.16 3.91 12.26
N ARG A 53 1.37 4.85 11.33
CA ARG A 53 1.50 6.27 11.67
C ARG A 53 0.15 6.83 12.05
N ARG A 54 0.06 7.34 13.28
CA ARG A 54 -1.09 8.05 13.85
C ARG A 54 -0.71 9.49 14.18
N ASP A 55 -1.68 10.42 14.09
CA ASP A 55 -1.42 11.84 14.25
C ASP A 55 -1.16 12.23 15.72
N GLY A 56 -1.70 11.47 16.69
CA GLY A 56 -1.53 11.71 18.12
C GLY A 56 -2.31 12.91 18.65
N ASP A 57 -3.11 13.61 17.85
CA ASP A 57 -3.94 14.73 18.27
C ASP A 57 -5.19 14.24 19.02
N PRO A 58 -5.29 14.42 20.36
CA PRO A 58 -6.41 13.90 21.13
C PRO A 58 -7.74 14.56 20.78
N ALA A 59 -7.74 15.77 20.21
CA ALA A 59 -8.95 16.47 19.78
C ALA A 59 -9.58 15.83 18.53
N ARG A 60 -8.83 14.96 17.82
CA ARG A 60 -9.27 14.34 16.59
C ARG A 60 -9.16 12.83 16.67
N TYR A 61 -10.33 12.15 16.73
CA TYR A 61 -10.43 10.69 16.84
C TYR A 61 -9.56 10.09 17.97
N GLU A 62 -9.46 10.76 19.11
CA GLU A 62 -8.65 10.30 20.26
C GLU A 62 -7.17 10.04 19.89
N GLY A 63 -6.59 10.87 19.04
CA GLY A 63 -5.22 10.70 18.56
C GLY A 63 -5.04 9.70 17.42
N LYS A 64 -6.13 9.06 16.95
CA LYS A 64 -6.07 7.98 15.94
C LYS A 64 -6.18 8.47 14.50
N GLY A 65 -6.19 9.78 14.24
CA GLY A 65 -6.13 10.35 12.89
C GLY A 65 -4.93 9.85 12.09
N VAL A 66 -5.02 9.93 10.75
CA VAL A 66 -3.96 9.44 9.84
C VAL A 66 -3.57 10.49 8.79
N LEU A 67 -3.83 11.77 9.05
CA LEU A 67 -3.51 12.85 8.10
C LEU A 67 -2.01 12.95 7.81
N GLY A 68 -1.14 12.64 8.79
CA GLY A 68 0.29 12.57 8.58
C GLY A 68 0.70 11.48 7.57
N ALA A 69 0.06 10.31 7.61
CA ALA A 69 0.28 9.25 6.63
C ALA A 69 -0.30 9.62 5.25
N VAL A 70 -1.49 10.23 5.21
CA VAL A 70 -2.10 10.77 3.98
C VAL A 70 -1.18 11.80 3.33
N SER A 71 -0.62 12.73 4.12
CA SER A 71 0.33 13.72 3.63
C SER A 71 1.58 13.07 3.03
N ALA A 72 2.15 12.05 3.70
CA ALA A 72 3.32 11.33 3.19
C ALA A 72 3.04 10.69 1.81
N VAL A 73 1.85 10.11 1.61
CA VAL A 73 1.46 9.56 0.29
C VAL A 73 1.32 10.67 -0.74
N ASN A 74 0.65 11.77 -0.38
CA ASN A 74 0.33 12.87 -1.30
C ASN A 74 1.53 13.76 -1.65
N THR A 75 2.65 13.59 -0.98
CA THR A 75 3.89 14.37 -1.21
C THR A 75 5.06 13.44 -1.53
N GLU A 76 5.82 13.00 -0.53
CA GLU A 76 7.08 12.29 -0.69
C GLU A 76 6.95 10.98 -1.49
N ILE A 77 5.97 10.13 -1.16
CA ILE A 77 5.78 8.86 -1.86
C ILE A 77 5.33 9.10 -3.30
N ARG A 78 4.41 10.06 -3.52
CA ARG A 78 3.97 10.45 -4.86
C ARG A 78 5.15 10.93 -5.70
N ASP A 79 5.97 11.81 -5.16
CA ASP A 79 7.08 12.42 -5.90
C ASP A 79 8.15 11.35 -6.22
N LEU A 80 8.44 10.44 -5.28
CA LEU A 80 9.31 9.28 -5.52
C LEU A 80 8.76 8.40 -6.67
N LEU A 81 7.50 7.98 -6.59
CA LEU A 81 6.95 7.01 -7.55
C LEU A 81 6.79 7.61 -8.96
N ARG A 82 6.62 8.93 -9.07
CA ARG A 82 6.55 9.63 -10.35
C ARG A 82 7.91 9.99 -10.95
N SER A 83 8.98 9.88 -10.18
CA SER A 83 10.32 10.35 -10.60
C SER A 83 10.96 9.49 -11.69
N ARG A 84 10.55 8.25 -11.86
CA ARG A 84 11.17 7.30 -12.79
C ARG A 84 10.25 6.14 -13.15
N SER A 85 10.68 5.34 -14.14
CA SER A 85 10.10 4.04 -14.46
C SER A 85 10.54 2.97 -13.44
N TRP A 86 9.65 2.04 -13.15
CA TRP A 86 9.87 0.96 -12.16
C TRP A 86 9.88 -0.39 -12.85
N ALA A 87 10.95 -1.16 -12.63
CA ALA A 87 11.11 -2.49 -13.22
C ALA A 87 10.15 -3.53 -12.63
N SER A 88 9.71 -3.33 -11.38
CA SER A 88 8.79 -4.25 -10.67
C SER A 88 8.14 -3.56 -9.49
N LEU A 89 7.03 -4.15 -8.97
CA LEU A 89 6.44 -3.71 -7.71
C LEU A 89 7.45 -3.79 -6.55
N ALA A 90 8.24 -4.87 -6.48
CA ALA A 90 9.26 -5.02 -5.45
C ALA A 90 10.32 -3.89 -5.47
N ALA A 91 10.69 -3.40 -6.66
CA ALA A 91 11.61 -2.26 -6.78
C ALA A 91 10.98 -0.96 -6.26
N ALA A 92 9.69 -0.74 -6.52
CA ALA A 92 8.95 0.40 -5.99
C ALA A 92 8.78 0.30 -4.47
N ASP A 93 8.47 -0.89 -3.95
CA ASP A 93 8.35 -1.15 -2.51
C ASP A 93 9.68 -0.91 -1.80
N GLN A 94 10.81 -1.42 -2.35
CA GLN A 94 12.12 -1.18 -1.77
C GLN A 94 12.46 0.31 -1.74
N ALA A 95 12.15 1.05 -2.79
CA ALA A 95 12.39 2.49 -2.81
C ALA A 95 11.55 3.26 -1.77
N MET A 96 10.32 2.83 -1.48
CA MET A 96 9.53 3.39 -0.38
C MET A 96 10.12 3.05 0.99
N ILE A 97 10.67 1.84 1.16
CA ILE A 97 11.38 1.41 2.38
C ILE A 97 12.63 2.27 2.59
N ASP A 98 13.41 2.47 1.55
CA ASP A 98 14.64 3.28 1.59
C ASP A 98 14.30 4.76 1.85
N LEU A 99 13.20 5.27 1.26
CA LEU A 99 12.70 6.61 1.52
C LEU A 99 12.28 6.78 2.98
N ASP A 100 11.64 5.79 3.60
CA ASP A 100 11.30 5.83 5.02
C ASP A 100 12.55 5.88 5.89
N GLY A 101 13.56 5.06 5.61
CA GLY A 101 14.86 5.03 6.27
C GLY A 101 14.82 4.53 7.71
N THR A 102 13.66 4.12 8.25
CA THR A 102 13.55 3.59 9.61
C THR A 102 13.30 2.08 9.60
N PRO A 103 13.85 1.31 10.58
CA PRO A 103 13.66 -0.14 10.60
C PRO A 103 12.19 -0.59 10.64
N ASN A 104 11.35 0.19 11.33
CA ASN A 104 9.95 -0.13 11.59
C ASN A 104 8.95 0.73 10.80
N LYS A 105 9.39 1.44 9.75
CA LYS A 105 8.56 2.29 8.88
C LYS A 105 7.83 3.42 9.62
N SER A 106 8.43 3.93 10.70
CA SER A 106 7.77 4.91 11.56
C SER A 106 7.71 6.32 10.97
N ARG A 107 8.57 6.68 10.00
CA ARG A 107 8.63 8.03 9.44
C ARG A 107 7.47 8.31 8.48
N LEU A 108 7.29 7.48 7.48
CA LEU A 108 6.17 7.60 6.53
C LEU A 108 4.91 6.92 7.06
N GLY A 109 5.10 5.82 7.78
CA GLY A 109 4.05 4.97 8.31
C GLY A 109 3.85 3.69 7.46
N ALA A 110 3.72 2.55 8.14
CA ALA A 110 3.39 1.29 7.48
C ALA A 110 2.06 1.38 6.71
N ASN A 111 1.09 2.09 7.25
CA ASN A 111 -0.20 2.34 6.58
C ASN A 111 -0.04 3.09 5.25
N ALA A 112 0.84 4.07 5.16
CA ALA A 112 1.13 4.80 3.91
C ALA A 112 1.81 3.90 2.87
N THR A 113 2.87 3.17 3.28
CA THR A 113 3.64 2.31 2.36
C THR A 113 2.84 1.08 1.91
N VAL A 114 2.16 0.39 2.83
CA VAL A 114 1.29 -0.76 2.51
C VAL A 114 0.12 -0.35 1.62
N GLY A 115 -0.55 0.77 1.94
CA GLY A 115 -1.65 1.28 1.11
C GLY A 115 -1.22 1.57 -0.32
N THR A 116 -0.04 2.16 -0.49
CA THR A 116 0.53 2.46 -1.80
C THR A 116 0.88 1.17 -2.56
N SER A 117 1.57 0.22 -1.91
CA SER A 117 1.91 -1.07 -2.52
C SER A 117 0.68 -1.87 -2.94
N MET A 118 -0.36 -1.91 -2.10
CA MET A 118 -1.63 -2.57 -2.44
C MET A 118 -2.34 -1.91 -3.64
N ALA A 119 -2.34 -0.58 -3.72
CA ALA A 119 -2.93 0.14 -4.84
C ALA A 119 -2.15 -0.08 -6.13
N LEU A 120 -0.80 -0.09 -6.07
CA LEU A 120 0.07 -0.43 -7.19
C LEU A 120 -0.18 -1.86 -7.69
N ALA A 121 -0.21 -2.85 -6.79
CA ALA A 121 -0.47 -4.24 -7.17
C ALA A 121 -1.81 -4.39 -7.90
N ARG A 122 -2.86 -3.72 -7.43
CA ARG A 122 -4.18 -3.71 -8.07
C ARG A 122 -4.15 -3.03 -9.44
N ALA A 123 -3.45 -1.90 -9.56
CA ALA A 123 -3.33 -1.19 -10.83
C ALA A 123 -2.55 -2.03 -11.86
N LEU A 124 -1.46 -2.67 -11.46
CA LEU A 124 -0.66 -3.53 -12.31
C LEU A 124 -1.42 -4.78 -12.77
N ALA A 125 -2.20 -5.40 -11.89
CA ALA A 125 -3.07 -6.51 -12.25
C ALA A 125 -4.14 -6.08 -13.27
N ALA A 126 -4.78 -4.93 -13.04
CA ALA A 126 -5.78 -4.37 -13.94
C ALA A 126 -5.19 -3.99 -15.31
N SER A 127 -4.02 -3.36 -15.34
CA SER A 127 -3.26 -3.04 -16.55
C SER A 127 -2.90 -4.29 -17.35
N ALA A 128 -2.58 -5.40 -16.66
CA ALA A 128 -2.33 -6.70 -17.29
C ALA A 128 -3.60 -7.46 -17.70
N GLY A 129 -4.80 -6.94 -17.41
CA GLY A 129 -6.08 -7.58 -17.72
C GLY A 129 -6.37 -8.86 -16.94
N VAL A 130 -5.76 -9.05 -15.76
CA VAL A 130 -5.90 -10.24 -14.93
C VAL A 130 -6.41 -9.91 -13.52
N GLN A 131 -6.94 -10.92 -12.83
CA GLN A 131 -7.33 -10.77 -11.44
C GLN A 131 -6.10 -10.60 -10.53
N LEU A 132 -6.22 -9.85 -9.44
CA LEU A 132 -5.10 -9.59 -8.51
C LEU A 132 -4.45 -10.87 -7.99
N TRP A 133 -5.24 -11.91 -7.67
CA TRP A 133 -4.70 -13.17 -7.20
C TRP A 133 -3.87 -13.88 -8.28
N GLN A 134 -4.29 -13.84 -9.56
CA GLN A 134 -3.53 -14.38 -10.70
C GLN A 134 -2.21 -13.62 -10.86
N TRP A 135 -2.26 -12.30 -10.78
CA TRP A 135 -1.08 -11.43 -10.89
C TRP A 135 -0.05 -11.70 -9.78
N LEU A 136 -0.51 -11.99 -8.56
CA LEU A 136 0.34 -12.29 -7.40
C LEU A 136 0.82 -13.74 -7.35
N THR A 137 0.26 -14.64 -8.17
CA THR A 137 0.63 -16.06 -8.22
C THR A 137 1.96 -16.23 -8.95
N PRO A 138 2.96 -16.94 -8.37
CA PRO A 138 4.17 -17.31 -9.09
C PRO A 138 3.85 -18.17 -10.32
N GLU A 139 4.64 -18.05 -11.39
CA GLU A 139 4.49 -18.89 -12.58
C GLU A 139 4.54 -20.38 -12.22
N GLY A 140 3.66 -21.18 -12.82
CA GLY A 140 3.58 -22.64 -12.63
C GLY A 140 2.76 -23.08 -11.41
N VAL A 141 2.20 -22.16 -10.62
CA VAL A 141 1.32 -22.51 -9.50
C VAL A 141 -0.13 -22.43 -9.95
N ILE A 142 -0.85 -23.55 -9.90
CA ILE A 142 -2.30 -23.63 -10.18
C ILE A 142 -3.04 -23.57 -8.83
N PHE A 143 -3.80 -22.51 -8.61
CA PHE A 143 -4.69 -22.40 -7.44
C PHE A 143 -6.14 -22.61 -7.85
N SER A 144 -6.87 -23.43 -7.08
CA SER A 144 -8.32 -23.37 -7.09
C SER A 144 -8.77 -22.06 -6.40
N SER A 145 -9.92 -21.52 -6.79
CA SER A 145 -10.46 -20.25 -6.31
C SER A 145 -10.54 -20.14 -4.76
N ALA A 146 -10.64 -21.27 -4.06
CA ALA A 146 -10.68 -21.33 -2.61
C ALA A 146 -9.30 -21.15 -1.95
N ALA A 147 -8.21 -21.54 -2.61
CA ALA A 147 -6.85 -21.41 -2.06
C ALA A 147 -6.30 -19.97 -2.16
N ALA A 148 -6.79 -19.18 -3.12
CA ALA A 148 -6.36 -17.79 -3.32
C ALA A 148 -6.65 -16.89 -2.11
N LEU A 149 -7.74 -17.16 -1.36
CA LEU A 149 -8.12 -16.37 -0.18
C LEU A 149 -7.17 -16.60 1.01
N CYS A 150 -6.52 -17.76 1.10
CA CYS A 150 -5.59 -18.08 2.20
C CYS A 150 -4.20 -17.46 2.03
N MET A 151 -3.77 -17.17 0.80
CA MET A 151 -2.39 -16.70 0.55
C MET A 151 -2.17 -15.22 0.91
N PHE A 152 -3.20 -14.40 0.96
CA PHE A 152 -3.08 -13.02 1.45
C PHE A 152 -2.57 -12.93 2.89
N LYS A 153 -2.79 -13.99 3.70
CA LYS A 153 -2.31 -14.07 5.09
C LYS A 153 -0.85 -14.49 5.22
N VAL A 154 -0.27 -15.12 4.22
CA VAL A 154 1.06 -15.75 4.35
C VAL A 154 2.19 -14.80 3.94
N ARG A 155 2.00 -13.95 2.91
CA ARG A 155 3.04 -13.01 2.47
C ARG A 155 3.21 -11.77 3.34
N ALA A 156 2.21 -11.38 4.11
CA ALA A 156 2.32 -10.30 5.09
C ALA A 156 3.20 -10.66 6.31
N ARG A 157 3.65 -11.92 6.43
CA ARG A 157 4.46 -12.43 7.56
C ARG A 157 5.95 -12.60 7.26
N VAL A 158 6.40 -12.36 6.03
CA VAL A 158 7.81 -12.59 5.64
C VAL A 158 8.33 -11.35 4.92
N ALA A 159 8.56 -10.32 5.69
CA ALA A 159 9.48 -9.22 5.38
C ALA A 159 9.87 -8.52 6.68
#